data_ac6fcce3466d8ef61d47c9cf7a10535a
#
_entry.id   ac6fcce3466d8ef61d47c9cf7a10535a
#
_cell.length_a   1.000
_cell.length_b   1.000
_cell.length_c   1.000
_cell.angle_alpha   90.00
_cell.angle_beta   90.00
_cell.angle_gamma   90.00
#
_symmetry.space_group_name_H-M   'P 1'
#
loop_
_entity.id
_entity.type
_entity.pdbx_description
1 polymer ?
#
loop_
_entity_poly.entity_id
_entity_poly.type
_entity_poly.pdbx_seq_one_letter_code
_entity_poly.pdbx_strand_id
1 'polypeptide(L)'
;MNKTPFKFIAAFLFGTSFLQVKAQETLLLRNPSVSASNIAFVYGGDIWIADKNGANPRRLTTNPGVEQNPMFSPDGKKVAFTGNYDGNTDVYVLPIEGGEPQRIT
;
A
#
# COMPACT_ATOMS: atom_id res chain seq x y z
N MET A 1 -18.98 38.58 0.55
CA MET A 1 -18.75 37.92 0.72
C MET A 1 -18.66 37.29 0.27
N ASN A 2 -18.65 37.40 0.09
CA ASN A 2 -18.58 36.65 -0.10
C ASN A 2 -17.93 35.70 0.21
N LYS A 3 -18.05 35.90 0.92
CA LYS A 3 -17.31 34.91 1.60
C LYS A 3 -17.74 33.54 1.33
N THR A 4 -18.98 33.37 1.25
CA THR A 4 -19.56 32.06 0.96
C THR A 4 -19.08 31.49 -0.35
N PRO A 5 -19.11 32.25 -1.44
CA PRO A 5 -18.57 31.69 -2.70
C PRO A 5 -17.10 31.37 -2.58
N PHE A 6 -16.37 32.16 -1.84
CA PHE A 6 -14.96 31.89 -1.67
C PHE A 6 -14.73 30.59 -0.93
N LYS A 7 -15.48 30.38 0.13
CA LYS A 7 -15.36 29.14 0.86
C LYS A 7 -15.72 27.93 0.01
N PHE A 8 -16.74 28.08 -0.78
CA PHE A 8 -17.16 27.02 -1.64
C PHE A 8 -16.08 26.66 -2.65
N ILE A 9 -15.45 27.69 -3.23
CA ILE A 9 -14.36 27.47 -4.17
C ILE A 9 -13.18 26.81 -3.47
N ALA A 10 -12.90 27.23 -2.25
CA ALA A 10 -11.79 26.63 -1.51
C ALA A 10 -12.03 25.15 -1.27
N ALA A 11 -13.25 24.79 -0.96
CA ALA A 11 -13.58 23.38 -0.75
C ALA A 11 -13.38 22.59 -2.03
N PHE A 12 -13.75 23.15 -3.17
CA PHE A 12 -13.56 22.48 -4.43
C PHE A 12 -12.08 22.29 -4.74
N LEU A 13 -11.29 23.32 -4.50
CA LEU A 13 -9.85 23.22 -4.71
C LEU A 13 -9.22 22.21 -3.78
N PHE A 14 -9.70 22.14 -2.56
CA PHE A 14 -9.20 21.16 -1.62
C PHE A 14 -9.44 19.75 -2.14
N GLY A 15 -10.60 19.49 -2.69
CA GLY A 15 -10.88 18.19 -3.28
C GLY A 15 -9.93 17.86 -4.42
N THR A 16 -9.65 18.84 -5.27
CA THR A 16 -8.73 18.62 -6.37
C THR A 16 -7.32 18.34 -5.87
N SER A 17 -6.88 19.09 -4.86
CA SER A 17 -5.57 18.87 -4.28
C SER A 17 -5.45 17.49 -3.68
N PHE A 18 -6.50 17.04 -3.02
CA PHE A 18 -6.49 15.72 -2.43
C PHE A 18 -6.29 14.64 -3.49
N LEU A 19 -6.96 14.77 -4.62
CA LEU A 19 -6.79 13.82 -5.71
C LEU A 19 -5.37 13.85 -6.27
N GLN A 20 -4.78 15.03 -6.39
CA GLN A 20 -3.41 15.14 -6.87
C GLN A 20 -2.43 14.52 -5.91
N VAL A 21 -2.61 14.72 -4.62
CA VAL A 21 -1.75 14.11 -3.62
C VAL A 21 -1.82 12.60 -3.72
N LYS A 22 -3.03 12.07 -3.91
CA LYS A 22 -3.21 10.65 -4.02
C LYS A 22 -2.51 10.10 -5.26
N ALA A 23 -2.59 10.82 -6.37
CA ALA A 23 -1.91 10.39 -7.58
C ALA A 23 -0.40 10.39 -7.40
N GLN A 24 0.13 11.40 -6.73
CA GLN A 24 1.57 11.45 -6.48
C GLN A 24 2.01 10.34 -5.56
N GLU A 25 1.23 10.06 -4.54
CA GLU A 25 1.55 8.95 -3.66
C GLU A 25 1.58 7.64 -4.43
N THR A 26 0.65 7.47 -5.34
CA THR A 26 0.61 6.28 -6.16
C THR A 26 1.88 6.15 -7.00
N LEU A 27 2.42 7.27 -7.49
CA LEU A 27 3.65 7.23 -8.25
C LEU A 27 4.85 6.86 -7.38
N LEU A 28 4.84 7.19 -6.10
CA LEU A 28 5.90 6.84 -5.18
C LEU A 28 5.80 5.39 -4.71
N LEU A 29 4.64 4.81 -4.82
CA LEU A 29 4.41 3.43 -4.42
C LEU A 29 4.74 2.50 -5.57
N ARG A 30 5.28 1.34 -5.26
CA ARG A 30 5.68 0.40 -6.29
C ARG A 30 4.84 -0.86 -6.22
N ASN A 31 4.49 -1.36 -7.39
CA ASN A 31 3.84 -2.66 -7.55
C ASN A 31 2.62 -2.82 -6.67
N PRO A 32 1.64 -1.91 -6.76
CA PRO A 32 0.46 -2.04 -5.90
C PRO A 32 -0.39 -3.23 -6.30
N SER A 33 -1.05 -3.82 -5.31
CA SER A 33 -2.02 -4.89 -5.50
C SER A 33 -3.27 -4.51 -4.72
N VAL A 34 -4.43 -4.91 -5.22
CA VAL A 34 -5.71 -4.50 -4.65
C VAL A 34 -6.56 -5.73 -4.38
N SER A 35 -7.18 -5.75 -3.20
CA SER A 35 -8.21 -6.73 -2.87
C SER A 35 -9.54 -6.01 -2.74
N ALA A 36 -10.55 -6.72 -2.27
CA ALA A 36 -11.86 -6.10 -2.07
C ALA A 36 -11.80 -4.97 -1.03
N SER A 37 -10.93 -5.08 -0.03
CA SER A 37 -10.92 -4.15 1.09
C SER A 37 -9.61 -3.41 1.27
N ASN A 38 -8.52 -3.86 0.66
CA ASN A 38 -7.20 -3.34 0.98
C ASN A 38 -6.38 -3.10 -0.28
N ILE A 39 -5.33 -2.31 -0.12
CA ILE A 39 -4.25 -2.22 -1.10
C ILE A 39 -2.97 -2.62 -0.41
N ALA A 40 -2.09 -3.28 -1.15
CA ALA A 40 -0.75 -3.61 -0.69
C ALA A 40 0.23 -2.96 -1.65
N PHE A 41 1.33 -2.46 -1.12
CA PHE A 41 2.29 -1.72 -1.94
C PHE A 41 3.67 -1.80 -1.31
N VAL A 42 4.67 -1.46 -2.10
CA VAL A 42 6.06 -1.41 -1.63
C VAL A 42 6.42 0.03 -1.35
N TYR A 43 7.00 0.25 -0.18
CA TYR A 43 7.52 1.56 0.18
C TYR A 43 8.77 1.35 1.03
N GLY A 44 9.88 1.96 0.60
CA GLY A 44 11.13 1.81 1.32
C GLY A 44 11.63 0.39 1.39
N GLY A 45 11.29 -0.45 0.42
CA GLY A 45 11.74 -1.84 0.42
C GLY A 45 10.91 -2.78 1.27
N ASP A 46 9.83 -2.29 1.86
CA ASP A 46 8.95 -3.10 2.69
C ASP A 46 7.57 -3.18 2.09
N ILE A 47 6.83 -4.20 2.49
CA ILE A 47 5.43 -4.35 2.08
C ILE A 47 4.56 -3.63 3.09
N TRP A 48 3.71 -2.77 2.59
CA TRP A 48 2.73 -2.02 3.37
C TRP A 48 1.34 -2.39 2.92
N ILE A 49 0.39 -2.21 3.80
CA ILE A 49 -1.02 -2.45 3.51
C ILE A 49 -1.82 -1.28 4.05
N ALA A 50 -2.88 -0.94 3.35
CA ALA A 50 -3.78 0.15 3.76
C ALA A 50 -5.19 -0.23 3.35
N ASP A 51 -6.15 0.52 3.87
CA ASP A 51 -7.52 0.39 3.39
C ASP A 51 -7.59 0.76 1.92
N LYS A 52 -8.61 0.27 1.25
CA LYS A 52 -8.73 0.47 -0.19
C LYS A 52 -8.73 1.94 -0.58
N ASN A 53 -9.23 2.81 0.30
CA ASN A 53 -9.23 4.25 0.04
C ASN A 53 -7.92 4.93 0.46
N GLY A 54 -6.93 4.16 0.87
CA GLY A 54 -5.63 4.69 1.25
C GLY A 54 -5.50 5.03 2.72
N ALA A 55 -6.56 4.86 3.51
CA ALA A 55 -6.49 5.17 4.93
C ALA A 55 -5.80 4.05 5.70
N ASN A 56 -5.36 4.40 6.90
CA ASN A 56 -4.79 3.46 7.87
C ASN A 56 -3.64 2.62 7.30
N PRO A 57 -2.62 3.27 6.71
CA PRO A 57 -1.48 2.49 6.23
C PRO A 57 -0.69 1.92 7.40
N ARG A 58 -0.21 0.69 7.22
CA ARG A 58 0.65 0.07 8.20
C ARG A 58 1.65 -0.82 7.48
N ARG A 59 2.83 -0.92 8.06
CA ARG A 59 3.88 -1.75 7.49
C ARG A 59 3.61 -3.19 7.84
N LEU A 60 3.61 -4.04 6.82
CA LEU A 60 3.30 -5.45 7.01
C LEU A 60 4.54 -6.28 7.26
N THR A 61 5.66 -5.92 6.63
CA THR A 61 6.91 -6.63 6.81
C THR A 61 7.92 -5.74 7.49
N THR A 62 8.73 -6.31 8.38
CA THR A 62 9.77 -5.58 9.11
C THR A 62 11.11 -6.28 9.02
N ASN A 63 11.22 -7.33 8.21
CA ASN A 63 12.48 -8.06 8.09
C ASN A 63 13.51 -7.22 7.34
N PRO A 64 14.79 -7.34 7.71
CA PRO A 64 15.82 -6.66 6.93
C PRO A 64 15.93 -7.31 5.57
N GLY A 65 16.05 -6.50 4.55
CA GLY A 65 16.08 -6.97 3.18
C GLY A 65 15.07 -6.21 2.36
N VAL A 66 14.91 -6.61 1.12
CA VAL A 66 14.04 -5.92 0.18
C VAL A 66 12.89 -6.83 -0.20
N GLU A 67 11.67 -6.34 -0.02
CA GLU A 67 10.47 -7.04 -0.45
C GLU A 67 9.85 -6.32 -1.62
N GLN A 68 9.28 -7.08 -2.54
CA GLN A 68 8.67 -6.53 -3.75
C GLN A 68 7.51 -7.40 -4.20
N ASN A 69 6.74 -6.85 -5.13
CA ASN A 69 5.70 -7.60 -5.86
C ASN A 69 4.65 -8.22 -4.94
N PRO A 70 4.01 -7.41 -4.08
CA PRO A 70 2.94 -7.96 -3.27
C PRO A 70 1.76 -8.36 -4.12
N MET A 71 1.09 -9.43 -3.73
CA MET A 71 -0.08 -9.93 -4.43
C MET A 71 -1.02 -10.54 -3.40
N PHE A 72 -2.27 -10.09 -3.39
CA PHE A 72 -3.27 -10.65 -2.50
C PHE A 72 -3.67 -12.05 -2.97
N SER A 73 -3.99 -12.89 -2.00
CA SER A 73 -4.71 -14.13 -2.31
C SER A 73 -6.10 -13.80 -2.82
N PRO A 74 -6.76 -14.73 -3.52
CA PRO A 74 -8.11 -14.46 -4.05
C PRO A 74 -9.11 -14.05 -2.97
N ASP A 75 -8.99 -14.58 -1.75
CA ASP A 75 -9.90 -14.21 -0.67
C ASP A 75 -9.45 -12.95 0.06
N GLY A 76 -8.31 -12.35 -0.31
CA GLY A 76 -7.84 -11.12 0.29
C GLY A 76 -7.25 -11.27 1.67
N LYS A 77 -7.07 -12.49 2.16
CA LYS A 77 -6.64 -12.69 3.54
C LYS A 77 -5.13 -12.86 3.70
N LYS A 78 -4.42 -13.06 2.61
CA LYS A 78 -2.97 -13.24 2.62
C LYS A 78 -2.34 -12.42 1.53
N VAL A 79 -1.06 -12.13 1.73
CA VAL A 79 -0.25 -11.44 0.73
C VAL A 79 0.96 -12.29 0.43
N ALA A 80 1.18 -12.56 -0.84
CA ALA A 80 2.42 -13.17 -1.33
C ALA A 80 3.33 -12.05 -1.84
N PHE A 81 4.61 -12.24 -1.69
CA PHE A 81 5.58 -11.25 -2.16
C PHE A 81 6.92 -11.92 -2.38
N THR A 82 7.80 -11.25 -3.10
CA THR A 82 9.17 -11.72 -3.25
C THR A 82 10.04 -11.01 -2.23
N GLY A 83 10.89 -11.77 -1.58
CA GLY A 83 11.80 -11.22 -0.59
C GLY A 83 13.21 -11.66 -0.83
N ASN A 84 14.14 -10.74 -0.60
CA ASN A 84 15.57 -11.03 -0.70
C ASN A 84 16.16 -10.80 0.68
N TYR A 85 16.32 -11.88 1.45
CA TYR A 85 16.77 -11.77 2.82
C TYR A 85 18.21 -12.25 3.03
N ASP A 86 18.68 -13.09 2.14
CA ASP A 86 20.02 -13.68 2.29
C ASP A 86 20.73 -13.82 0.95
N GLY A 87 20.48 -12.91 0.04
CA GLY A 87 21.10 -12.93 -1.28
C GLY A 87 20.29 -13.67 -2.33
N ASN A 88 19.26 -14.40 -1.92
CA ASN A 88 18.39 -15.12 -2.82
C ASN A 88 17.00 -14.50 -2.80
N THR A 89 16.35 -14.50 -3.95
CA THR A 89 14.98 -14.01 -4.05
C THR A 89 14.04 -15.20 -4.03
N ASP A 90 13.17 -15.22 -3.04
CA ASP A 90 12.19 -16.28 -2.85
C ASP A 90 10.81 -15.70 -2.68
N VAL A 91 9.79 -16.53 -2.79
CA VAL A 91 8.41 -16.12 -2.59
C VAL A 91 8.00 -16.45 -1.16
N TYR A 92 7.37 -15.48 -0.53
CA TYR A 92 6.91 -15.58 0.85
C TYR A 92 5.43 -15.24 0.91
N VAL A 93 4.78 -15.69 1.94
CA VAL A 93 3.36 -15.45 2.18
C VAL A 93 3.17 -15.11 3.64
N LEU A 94 2.27 -14.17 3.92
CA LEU A 94 1.88 -13.89 5.29
C LEU A 94 0.43 -13.40 5.33
N PRO A 95 -0.24 -13.56 6.49
CA PRO A 95 -1.60 -13.04 6.63
C PRO A 95 -1.61 -11.51 6.61
N ILE A 96 -2.74 -10.92 6.21
CA ILE A 96 -2.85 -9.46 6.19
C ILE A 96 -2.81 -8.87 7.59
N GLU A 97 -3.06 -9.67 8.61
CA GLU A 97 -2.93 -9.21 10.00
C GLU A 97 -1.48 -9.07 10.43
N GLY A 98 -0.57 -9.65 9.68
CA GLY A 98 0.83 -9.61 10.02
C GLY A 98 1.34 -10.95 10.52
N GLY A 99 2.60 -10.96 10.92
CA GLY A 99 3.22 -12.16 11.42
C GLY A 99 4.49 -12.46 10.67
N GLU A 100 5.00 -13.65 10.87
CA GLU A 100 6.25 -14.07 10.25
C GLU A 100 5.96 -14.52 8.83
N PRO A 101 6.67 -13.98 7.83
CA PRO A 101 6.51 -14.48 6.46
C PRO A 101 6.97 -15.93 6.35
N GLN A 102 6.23 -16.70 5.62
CA GLN A 102 6.52 -18.10 5.39
C GLN A 102 7.03 -18.27 3.96
N ARG A 103 8.23 -18.81 3.84
CA ARG A 103 8.82 -19.05 2.53
C ARG A 103 8.15 -20.24 1.87
N ILE A 104 7.81 -20.09 0.60
CA ILE A 104 7.15 -21.15 -0.14
C ILE A 104 7.94 -21.63 -1.35
N THR A 105 9.07 -21.03 -1.66
CA THR A 105 9.94 -21.50 -2.74
C THR A 105 11.30 -21.99 -2.24
#